data_ee2d52a8f018e72d8c98e3ba86ac08c9
#
_entry.id   ee2d52a8f018e72d8c98e3ba86ac08c9
#
_cell.length_a   1.000
_cell.length_b   1.000
_cell.length_c   1.000
_cell.angle_alpha   90.00
_cell.angle_beta   90.00
_cell.angle_gamma   90.00
#
_symmetry.space_group_name_H-M   'P 1'
#
loop_
_entity.id
_entity.type
_entity.pdbx_description
1 polymer ?
#
loop_
_entity_poly.entity_id
_entity_poly.type
_entity_poly.pdbx_seq_one_letter_code
_entity_poly.pdbx_strand_id
1 'polypeptide(L)'
;MLKKSLIWMFTALFLLMFQTFTPAFASTKHVPQAPSAIYKVDTTKKVVALTFDISWGEKMPGPILNVLNTKNIHKATFFLSGPWIMHHQEIAKQIKSMGYEIGSHGYMHKDFSEQTDNWIREQMGKAEHSFKEVLNLKPTLVRTPNGDFDQRVLRLLNQMGYTVIQWNTDSLDWKNPGVEYMVSRVTTRAVPGDIILMHASDSAKQTAAALPQIIDGLRAKGYQFVTVSELISGVESHTRVQ
;
A
#
# COMPACT_ATOMS: atom_id res chain seq x y z
N MET A 1 92.36 -26.60 32.42
CA MET A 1 92.08 -25.58 33.45
C MET A 1 91.15 -24.49 32.88
N LEU A 2 90.01 -24.35 33.50
CA LEU A 2 89.15 -23.16 33.65
C LEU A 2 88.92 -22.33 32.37
N LYS A 3 87.76 -22.04 31.89
CA LYS A 3 86.58 -21.55 32.64
C LYS A 3 85.33 -21.87 31.87
N LYS A 4 84.44 -22.59 32.47
CA LYS A 4 83.04 -22.55 32.19
C LYS A 4 82.45 -21.29 32.84
N SER A 5 82.03 -20.34 32.16
CA SER A 5 81.26 -19.19 32.68
C SER A 5 80.04 -19.01 31.79
N LEU A 6 78.96 -19.44 32.31
CA LEU A 6 77.85 -18.64 32.75
C LEU A 6 77.27 -17.77 31.63
N ILE A 7 76.50 -18.42 30.73
CA ILE A 7 75.48 -17.76 29.96
C ILE A 7 74.13 -18.40 30.35
N TRP A 8 73.73 -18.07 31.55
CA TRP A 8 72.39 -18.25 32.04
C TRP A 8 71.94 -16.89 32.54
N MET A 9 70.83 -16.45 32.02
CA MET A 9 70.05 -15.27 32.35
C MET A 9 70.03 -14.26 31.21
N PHE A 10 69.01 -14.41 30.45
CA PHE A 10 68.12 -13.35 29.97
C PHE A 10 67.17 -13.95 28.88
N THR A 11 66.48 -15.06 29.24
CA THR A 11 65.19 -15.31 28.61
C THR A 11 64.17 -14.51 29.36
N ALA A 12 64.20 -13.20 29.11
CA ALA A 12 63.15 -12.31 29.56
C ALA A 12 61.87 -12.69 28.79
N LEU A 13 60.97 -13.15 29.58
CA LEU A 13 59.58 -13.43 29.31
C LEU A 13 58.91 -12.22 28.62
N PHE A 14 58.91 -12.20 27.30
CA PHE A 14 58.12 -11.27 26.52
C PHE A 14 56.74 -11.95 26.31
N LEU A 15 55.94 -11.98 27.41
CA LEU A 15 54.54 -12.27 27.30
C LEU A 15 53.87 -11.07 26.61
N LEU A 16 53.81 -11.11 25.29
CA LEU A 16 52.92 -10.23 24.52
C LEU A 16 51.49 -10.58 24.96
N MET A 17 50.92 -9.75 25.82
CA MET A 17 49.47 -9.69 25.99
C MET A 17 48.86 -9.27 24.68
N PHE A 18 48.49 -10.23 23.82
CA PHE A 18 47.50 -10.01 22.76
C PHE A 18 46.20 -9.72 23.47
N GLN A 19 45.95 -8.43 23.79
CA GLN A 19 44.59 -7.96 24.05
C GLN A 19 43.80 -8.14 22.76
N THR A 20 43.03 -9.20 22.68
CA THR A 20 42.01 -9.37 21.64
C THR A 20 40.99 -8.25 21.82
N PHE A 21 41.16 -7.22 21.01
CA PHE A 21 40.16 -6.18 20.84
C PHE A 21 38.98 -6.85 20.16
N THR A 22 38.03 -7.40 20.94
CA THR A 22 36.72 -7.78 20.41
C THR A 22 35.99 -6.48 20.14
N PRO A 23 35.71 -6.12 18.86
CA PRO A 23 34.87 -4.98 18.61
C PRO A 23 33.52 -5.31 19.25
N ALA A 24 33.12 -4.52 20.24
CA ALA A 24 31.75 -4.54 20.72
C ALA A 24 30.87 -4.12 19.57
N PHE A 25 30.22 -5.09 18.90
CA PHE A 25 29.12 -4.80 18.00
C PHE A 25 28.05 -4.14 18.86
N ALA A 26 27.99 -2.81 18.78
CA ALA A 26 26.87 -2.08 19.31
C ALA A 26 25.63 -2.64 18.62
N SER A 27 24.85 -3.45 19.33
CA SER A 27 23.53 -3.86 18.90
C SER A 27 22.73 -2.58 18.74
N THR A 28 22.63 -2.08 17.53
CA THR A 28 21.70 -1.02 17.19
C THR A 28 20.33 -1.57 17.52
N LYS A 29 19.77 -1.14 18.66
CA LYS A 29 18.37 -1.41 18.97
C LYS A 29 17.58 -0.92 17.77
N HIS A 30 17.07 -1.85 16.98
CA HIS A 30 16.13 -1.54 15.91
C HIS A 30 14.90 -0.95 16.60
N VAL A 31 14.82 0.39 16.64
CA VAL A 31 13.61 1.07 17.09
C VAL A 31 12.57 0.77 16.03
N PRO A 32 11.48 0.06 16.38
CA PRO A 32 10.43 -0.22 15.41
C PRO A 32 9.95 1.11 14.82
N GLN A 33 10.07 1.26 13.52
CA GLN A 33 9.57 2.46 12.85
C GLN A 33 8.07 2.56 13.09
N ALA A 34 7.59 3.76 13.47
CA ALA A 34 6.16 3.98 13.68
C ALA A 34 5.41 3.63 12.39
N PRO A 35 4.23 2.98 12.48
CA PRO A 35 3.41 2.69 11.31
C PRO A 35 3.11 3.95 10.51
N SER A 36 3.22 3.86 9.20
CA SER A 36 2.94 4.95 8.27
C SER A 36 2.00 4.48 7.16
N ALA A 37 1.25 5.42 6.58
CA ALA A 37 0.44 5.14 5.40
C ALA A 37 1.34 5.16 4.14
N ILE A 38 1.02 4.31 3.16
CA ILE A 38 1.77 4.21 1.91
C ILE A 38 1.04 5.00 0.83
N TYR A 39 1.71 6.02 0.29
CA TYR A 39 1.19 6.88 -0.78
C TYR A 39 1.75 6.50 -2.15
N LYS A 40 2.98 6.08 -2.16
CA LYS A 40 3.74 5.60 -3.31
C LYS A 40 4.91 4.74 -2.81
N VAL A 41 5.59 4.10 -3.73
CA VAL A 41 6.83 3.36 -3.46
C VAL A 41 7.97 4.00 -4.23
N ASP A 42 9.10 4.27 -3.57
CA ASP A 42 10.27 4.82 -4.25
C ASP A 42 10.91 3.75 -5.14
N THR A 43 10.83 3.96 -6.45
CA THR A 43 11.38 3.05 -7.46
C THR A 43 11.71 3.80 -8.75
N THR A 44 12.68 3.28 -9.50
CA THR A 44 12.96 3.75 -10.87
C THR A 44 12.19 2.99 -11.94
N LYS A 45 11.53 1.86 -11.55
CA LYS A 45 10.69 1.07 -12.46
C LYS A 45 9.44 1.87 -12.81
N LYS A 46 9.12 1.97 -14.08
CA LYS A 46 7.87 2.62 -14.55
C LYS A 46 6.65 1.74 -14.27
N VAL A 47 6.28 1.61 -13.01
CA VAL A 47 5.10 0.89 -12.55
C VAL A 47 4.19 1.83 -11.78
N VAL A 48 2.88 1.64 -11.88
CA VAL A 48 1.86 2.37 -11.11
C VAL A 48 0.73 1.41 -10.72
N ALA A 49 0.06 1.70 -9.58
CA ALA A 49 -1.13 0.99 -9.16
C ALA A 49 -2.38 1.85 -9.42
N LEU A 50 -3.29 1.37 -10.28
CA LEU A 50 -4.62 1.95 -10.41
C LEU A 50 -5.49 1.46 -9.26
N THR A 51 -6.08 2.37 -8.51
CA THR A 51 -6.94 2.02 -7.36
C THR A 51 -8.31 2.66 -7.45
N PHE A 52 -9.33 1.92 -7.02
CA PHE A 52 -10.73 2.33 -7.10
C PHE A 52 -11.44 2.15 -5.76
N ASP A 53 -11.97 3.24 -5.21
CA ASP A 53 -12.76 3.19 -3.98
C ASP A 53 -14.26 3.03 -4.32
N ILE A 54 -14.94 2.11 -3.61
CA ILE A 54 -16.37 1.87 -3.78
C ILE A 54 -17.05 1.81 -2.42
N SER A 55 -17.98 2.75 -2.18
CA SER A 55 -18.80 2.79 -0.95
C SER A 55 -20.30 2.83 -1.23
N TRP A 56 -20.72 3.23 -2.45
CA TRP A 56 -22.14 3.34 -2.82
C TRP A 56 -22.34 3.27 -4.33
N GLY A 57 -23.56 2.88 -4.70
CA GLY A 57 -24.02 2.81 -6.10
C GLY A 57 -23.61 1.53 -6.80
N GLU A 58 -24.19 1.31 -7.98
CA GLU A 58 -23.99 0.10 -8.78
C GLU A 58 -23.79 0.38 -10.27
N LYS A 59 -23.96 1.66 -10.69
CA LYS A 59 -23.90 2.05 -12.10
C LYS A 59 -22.49 2.17 -12.64
N MET A 60 -21.55 2.63 -11.79
CA MET A 60 -20.18 2.90 -12.22
C MET A 60 -19.25 1.69 -12.23
N PRO A 61 -19.38 0.67 -11.36
CA PRO A 61 -18.45 -0.45 -11.34
C PRO A 61 -18.43 -1.24 -12.66
N GLY A 62 -19.61 -1.57 -13.22
CA GLY A 62 -19.70 -2.33 -14.47
C GLY A 62 -18.97 -1.69 -15.65
N PRO A 63 -19.24 -0.42 -16.01
CA PRO A 63 -18.50 0.30 -17.04
C PRO A 63 -16.98 0.35 -16.79
N ILE A 64 -16.53 0.55 -15.54
CA ILE A 64 -15.10 0.56 -15.19
C ILE A 64 -14.48 -0.81 -15.41
N LEU A 65 -15.12 -1.89 -14.95
CA LEU A 65 -14.65 -3.27 -15.18
C LEU A 65 -14.58 -3.60 -16.66
N ASN A 66 -15.55 -3.13 -17.46
CA ASN A 66 -15.52 -3.30 -18.91
C ASN A 66 -14.33 -2.58 -19.54
N VAL A 67 -14.02 -1.34 -19.14
CA VAL A 67 -12.85 -0.61 -19.63
C VAL A 67 -11.56 -1.34 -19.26
N LEU A 68 -11.40 -1.76 -18.00
CA LEU A 68 -10.21 -2.51 -17.56
C LEU A 68 -10.02 -3.77 -18.39
N ASN A 69 -11.10 -4.53 -18.64
CA ASN A 69 -11.06 -5.74 -19.45
C ASN A 69 -10.69 -5.44 -20.91
N THR A 70 -11.35 -4.48 -21.57
CA THR A 70 -11.11 -4.13 -22.98
C THR A 70 -9.71 -3.53 -23.20
N LYS A 71 -9.16 -2.88 -22.19
CA LYS A 71 -7.79 -2.35 -22.18
C LYS A 71 -6.75 -3.38 -21.72
N ASN A 72 -7.13 -4.64 -21.46
CA ASN A 72 -6.25 -5.69 -20.96
C ASN A 72 -5.50 -5.26 -19.69
N ILE A 73 -6.20 -4.63 -18.76
CA ILE A 73 -5.71 -4.33 -17.42
C ILE A 73 -6.17 -5.45 -16.49
N HIS A 74 -5.29 -6.37 -16.16
CA HIS A 74 -5.57 -7.48 -15.27
C HIS A 74 -5.11 -7.22 -13.83
N LYS A 75 -4.47 -6.08 -13.59
CA LYS A 75 -3.90 -5.69 -12.30
C LYS A 75 -4.38 -4.30 -11.92
N ALA A 76 -5.25 -4.26 -10.94
CA ALA A 76 -5.76 -3.07 -10.28
C ALA A 76 -6.20 -3.45 -8.86
N THR A 77 -6.40 -2.47 -7.98
CA THR A 77 -6.81 -2.70 -6.60
C THR A 77 -8.11 -1.96 -6.31
N PHE A 78 -9.10 -2.66 -5.79
CA PHE A 78 -10.39 -2.11 -5.40
C PHE A 78 -10.51 -2.07 -3.87
N PHE A 79 -10.78 -0.90 -3.30
CA PHE A 79 -11.07 -0.75 -1.88
C PHE A 79 -12.59 -0.70 -1.70
N LEU A 80 -13.16 -1.78 -1.14
CA LEU A 80 -14.59 -1.96 -1.03
C LEU A 80 -15.06 -1.69 0.40
N SER A 81 -16.17 -0.99 0.59
CA SER A 81 -16.80 -0.89 1.91
C SER A 81 -17.68 -2.10 2.21
N GLY A 82 -17.77 -2.48 3.50
CA GLY A 82 -18.55 -3.64 3.93
C GLY A 82 -20.03 -3.57 3.53
N PRO A 83 -20.75 -2.45 3.77
CA PRO A 83 -22.15 -2.32 3.36
C PRO A 83 -22.35 -2.45 1.86
N TRP A 84 -21.43 -1.89 1.04
CA TRP A 84 -21.54 -1.99 -0.39
C TRP A 84 -21.41 -3.45 -0.86
N ILE A 85 -20.47 -4.22 -0.30
CA ILE A 85 -20.31 -5.65 -0.60
C ILE A 85 -21.61 -6.42 -0.30
N MET A 86 -22.24 -6.15 0.85
CA MET A 86 -23.47 -6.84 1.26
C MET A 86 -24.65 -6.53 0.33
N HIS A 87 -24.75 -5.29 -0.16
CA HIS A 87 -25.82 -4.86 -1.05
C HIS A 87 -25.57 -5.21 -2.53
N HIS A 88 -24.33 -5.34 -2.97
CA HIS A 88 -23.95 -5.54 -4.37
C HIS A 88 -23.06 -6.78 -4.54
N GLN A 89 -23.50 -7.92 -3.98
CA GLN A 89 -22.71 -9.15 -3.91
C GLN A 89 -22.23 -9.64 -5.27
N GLU A 90 -23.06 -9.56 -6.30
CA GLU A 90 -22.71 -10.06 -7.64
C GLU A 90 -21.57 -9.25 -8.26
N ILE A 91 -21.61 -7.92 -8.12
CA ILE A 91 -20.53 -7.05 -8.61
C ILE A 91 -19.25 -7.28 -7.81
N ALA A 92 -19.36 -7.42 -6.48
CA ALA A 92 -18.22 -7.71 -5.62
C ALA A 92 -17.56 -9.06 -5.98
N LYS A 93 -18.37 -10.11 -6.24
CA LYS A 93 -17.89 -11.41 -6.72
C LYS A 93 -17.26 -11.31 -8.11
N GLN A 94 -17.82 -10.48 -9.01
CA GLN A 94 -17.27 -10.23 -10.32
C GLN A 94 -15.87 -9.60 -10.23
N ILE A 95 -15.68 -8.55 -9.42
CA ILE A 95 -14.37 -7.94 -9.17
C ILE A 95 -13.35 -9.01 -8.74
N LYS A 96 -13.73 -9.86 -7.79
CA LYS A 96 -12.89 -10.97 -7.32
C LYS A 96 -12.58 -11.98 -8.42
N SER A 97 -13.61 -12.42 -9.17
CA SER A 97 -13.46 -13.45 -10.22
C SER A 97 -12.61 -12.98 -11.39
N MET A 98 -12.55 -11.69 -11.65
CA MET A 98 -11.66 -11.07 -12.65
C MET A 98 -10.20 -10.98 -12.17
N GLY A 99 -9.91 -11.41 -10.93
CA GLY A 99 -8.55 -11.46 -10.37
C GLY A 99 -8.03 -10.12 -9.86
N TYR A 100 -8.88 -9.11 -9.69
CA TYR A 100 -8.46 -7.84 -9.11
C TYR A 100 -8.17 -7.98 -7.61
N GLU A 101 -7.15 -7.24 -7.15
CA GLU A 101 -6.86 -7.15 -5.73
C GLU A 101 -7.95 -6.39 -4.99
N ILE A 102 -8.31 -6.86 -3.80
CA ILE A 102 -9.37 -6.28 -2.98
C ILE A 102 -8.81 -5.88 -1.62
N GLY A 103 -8.92 -4.59 -1.30
CA GLY A 103 -8.68 -3.98 0.00
C GLY A 103 -9.97 -3.57 0.70
N SER A 104 -9.87 -3.24 1.97
CA SER A 104 -10.98 -2.73 2.77
C SER A 104 -11.10 -1.21 2.68
N HIS A 105 -12.33 -0.70 2.52
CA HIS A 105 -12.65 0.73 2.70
C HIS A 105 -13.49 0.95 3.97
N GLY A 106 -13.31 0.08 4.97
CA GLY A 106 -14.06 0.12 6.22
C GLY A 106 -15.53 -0.30 6.07
N TYR A 107 -16.35 0.10 7.05
CA TYR A 107 -17.79 -0.17 7.06
C TYR A 107 -18.59 1.10 6.90
N MET A 108 -18.60 2.00 7.89
CA MET A 108 -19.21 3.32 7.76
C MET A 108 -18.18 4.32 7.21
N HIS A 109 -18.59 5.14 6.24
CA HIS A 109 -17.75 6.15 5.60
C HIS A 109 -17.68 7.41 6.47
N LYS A 110 -16.88 7.34 7.56
CA LYS A 110 -16.64 8.43 8.52
C LYS A 110 -15.15 8.60 8.78
N ASP A 111 -14.75 9.80 9.16
CA ASP A 111 -13.37 10.12 9.51
C ASP A 111 -12.93 9.31 10.75
N PHE A 112 -11.91 8.48 10.59
CA PHE A 112 -11.45 7.58 11.66
C PHE A 112 -10.72 8.33 12.77
N SER A 113 -10.06 9.45 12.46
CA SER A 113 -9.38 10.27 13.46
C SER A 113 -10.35 10.86 14.49
N GLU A 114 -11.61 11.07 14.11
CA GLU A 114 -12.67 11.57 14.99
C GLU A 114 -13.36 10.47 15.82
N GLN A 115 -13.04 9.19 15.59
CA GLN A 115 -13.71 8.07 16.24
C GLN A 115 -12.83 7.44 17.33
N THR A 116 -13.47 6.76 18.29
CA THR A 116 -12.77 6.00 19.32
C THR A 116 -12.17 4.71 18.76
N ASP A 117 -11.12 4.18 19.40
CA ASP A 117 -10.50 2.90 19.03
C ASP A 117 -11.51 1.75 19.02
N ASN A 118 -12.41 1.72 19.99
CA ASN A 118 -13.45 0.67 20.07
C ASN A 118 -14.40 0.76 18.88
N TRP A 119 -14.81 1.97 18.50
CA TRP A 119 -15.66 2.16 17.32
C TRP A 119 -14.94 1.69 16.04
N ILE A 120 -13.67 2.07 15.85
CA ILE A 120 -12.89 1.65 14.69
C ILE A 120 -12.76 0.13 14.63
N ARG A 121 -12.44 -0.54 15.76
CA ARG A 121 -12.37 -2.00 15.83
C ARG A 121 -13.71 -2.65 15.46
N GLU A 122 -14.81 -2.11 15.95
CA GLU A 122 -16.16 -2.59 15.62
C GLU A 122 -16.44 -2.45 14.11
N GLN A 123 -16.16 -1.29 13.52
CA GLN A 123 -16.39 -1.05 12.10
C GLN A 123 -15.52 -1.95 11.21
N MET A 124 -14.25 -2.11 11.56
CA MET A 124 -13.37 -3.02 10.82
C MET A 124 -13.82 -4.48 10.96
N GLY A 125 -14.28 -4.90 12.15
CA GLY A 125 -14.84 -6.24 12.35
C GLY A 125 -16.10 -6.49 11.52
N LYS A 126 -17.01 -5.50 11.43
CA LYS A 126 -18.18 -5.57 10.54
C LYS A 126 -17.79 -5.65 9.07
N ALA A 127 -16.78 -4.90 8.65
CA ALA A 127 -16.25 -4.98 7.29
C ALA A 127 -15.65 -6.37 7.02
N GLU A 128 -14.81 -6.90 7.92
CA GLU A 128 -14.24 -8.26 7.80
C GLU A 128 -15.34 -9.33 7.65
N HIS A 129 -16.43 -9.21 8.41
CA HIS A 129 -17.57 -10.12 8.29
C HIS A 129 -18.16 -10.09 6.87
N SER A 130 -18.40 -8.89 6.32
CA SER A 130 -18.93 -8.74 4.95
C SER A 130 -17.99 -9.36 3.90
N PHE A 131 -16.68 -9.13 4.01
CA PHE A 131 -15.68 -9.74 3.12
C PHE A 131 -15.67 -11.26 3.24
N LYS A 132 -15.75 -11.78 4.46
CA LYS A 132 -15.75 -13.24 4.71
C LYS A 132 -17.00 -13.89 4.17
N GLU A 133 -18.16 -13.31 4.43
CA GLU A 133 -19.45 -13.87 4.05
C GLU A 133 -19.63 -13.90 2.53
N VAL A 134 -19.39 -12.79 1.84
CA VAL A 134 -19.70 -12.66 0.41
C VAL A 134 -18.54 -13.15 -0.47
N LEU A 135 -17.30 -12.84 -0.08
CA LEU A 135 -16.12 -13.04 -0.90
C LEU A 135 -15.22 -14.17 -0.40
N ASN A 136 -15.47 -14.72 0.79
CA ASN A 136 -14.57 -15.65 1.46
C ASN A 136 -13.11 -15.18 1.42
N LEU A 137 -12.89 -13.95 1.86
CA LEU A 137 -11.58 -13.31 1.83
C LEU A 137 -11.40 -12.44 3.08
N LYS A 138 -10.13 -12.21 3.48
CA LYS A 138 -9.73 -11.28 4.53
C LYS A 138 -8.69 -10.31 3.95
N PRO A 139 -9.06 -9.05 3.64
CA PRO A 139 -8.10 -8.06 3.16
C PRO A 139 -7.06 -7.72 4.23
N THR A 140 -5.84 -7.48 3.80
CA THR A 140 -4.75 -6.95 4.63
C THR A 140 -4.45 -5.48 4.32
N LEU A 141 -4.95 -4.98 3.19
CA LEU A 141 -4.87 -3.58 2.81
C LEU A 141 -6.13 -2.85 3.27
N VAL A 142 -5.97 -1.65 3.79
CA VAL A 142 -7.08 -0.76 4.12
C VAL A 142 -6.81 0.65 3.60
N ARG A 143 -7.82 1.26 3.01
CA ARG A 143 -7.88 2.70 2.77
C ARG A 143 -8.95 3.27 3.67
N THR A 144 -8.57 4.18 4.55
CA THR A 144 -9.52 4.82 5.48
C THR A 144 -10.48 5.71 4.70
N PRO A 145 -11.77 5.78 5.10
CA PRO A 145 -12.73 6.70 4.50
C PRO A 145 -12.19 8.14 4.48
N ASN A 146 -12.45 8.86 3.39
CA ASN A 146 -11.96 10.22 3.14
C ASN A 146 -10.43 10.39 3.15
N GLY A 147 -9.67 9.29 3.24
CA GLY A 147 -8.23 9.32 3.48
C GLY A 147 -7.85 9.79 4.89
N ASP A 148 -8.80 9.81 5.81
CA ASP A 148 -8.63 10.37 7.15
C ASP A 148 -7.97 9.38 8.10
N PHE A 149 -6.92 9.81 8.77
CA PHE A 149 -6.23 9.09 9.85
C PHE A 149 -5.30 10.01 10.64
N ASP A 150 -4.95 9.58 11.83
CA ASP A 150 -3.86 10.11 12.65
C ASP A 150 -2.90 8.97 13.06
N GLN A 151 -1.85 9.29 13.82
CA GLN A 151 -0.89 8.29 14.28
C GLN A 151 -1.51 7.23 15.20
N ARG A 152 -2.58 7.54 15.93
CA ARG A 152 -3.34 6.60 16.74
C ARG A 152 -4.04 5.58 15.86
N VAL A 153 -4.74 6.06 14.82
CA VAL A 153 -5.44 5.22 13.83
C VAL A 153 -4.45 4.30 13.10
N LEU A 154 -3.29 4.82 12.67
CA LEU A 154 -2.26 4.01 12.02
C LEU A 154 -1.78 2.87 12.92
N ARG A 155 -1.45 3.17 14.19
CA ARG A 155 -1.06 2.13 15.15
C ARG A 155 -2.15 1.10 15.37
N LEU A 156 -3.40 1.55 15.51
CA LEU A 156 -4.55 0.69 15.72
C LEU A 156 -4.76 -0.28 14.55
N LEU A 157 -4.79 0.23 13.32
CA LEU A 157 -4.98 -0.58 12.12
C LEU A 157 -3.80 -1.53 11.89
N ASN A 158 -2.57 -1.10 12.15
CA ASN A 158 -1.40 -1.97 12.09
C ASN A 158 -1.47 -3.12 13.12
N GLN A 159 -1.89 -2.85 14.38
CA GLN A 159 -2.13 -3.88 15.38
C GLN A 159 -3.21 -4.88 14.98
N MET A 160 -4.18 -4.46 14.16
CA MET A 160 -5.21 -5.32 13.60
C MET A 160 -4.75 -6.09 12.35
N GLY A 161 -3.48 -5.92 11.93
CA GLY A 161 -2.89 -6.59 10.77
C GLY A 161 -3.14 -5.90 9.43
N TYR A 162 -3.53 -4.62 9.44
CA TYR A 162 -3.74 -3.85 8.22
C TYR A 162 -2.55 -2.97 7.85
N THR A 163 -2.28 -2.88 6.55
CA THR A 163 -1.43 -1.84 5.96
C THR A 163 -2.31 -0.73 5.42
N VAL A 164 -2.09 0.51 5.87
CA VAL A 164 -2.87 1.67 5.42
C VAL A 164 -2.33 2.18 4.10
N ILE A 165 -3.21 2.24 3.09
CA ILE A 165 -2.89 2.66 1.72
C ILE A 165 -3.59 3.98 1.42
N GLN A 166 -2.81 4.94 1.00
CA GLN A 166 -3.26 6.25 0.52
C GLN A 166 -2.98 6.36 -0.99
N TRP A 167 -2.76 7.57 -1.50
CA TRP A 167 -2.47 7.84 -2.90
C TRP A 167 -1.56 9.06 -3.03
N ASN A 168 -0.70 9.06 -4.02
CA ASN A 168 0.11 10.23 -4.37
C ASN A 168 -0.55 11.03 -5.50
N THR A 169 -1.19 10.37 -6.47
CA THR A 169 -1.95 11.02 -7.53
C THR A 169 -3.44 10.82 -7.33
N ASP A 170 -4.17 11.91 -7.05
CA ASP A 170 -5.63 11.96 -7.02
C ASP A 170 -6.15 12.42 -8.39
N SER A 171 -7.02 11.62 -9.01
CA SER A 171 -7.68 11.97 -10.29
C SER A 171 -8.67 13.12 -10.14
N LEU A 172 -9.18 13.37 -8.93
CA LEU A 172 -10.27 14.28 -8.59
C LEU A 172 -11.61 13.92 -9.28
N ASP A 173 -11.78 12.66 -9.68
CA ASP A 173 -13.00 12.18 -10.35
C ASP A 173 -14.26 12.36 -9.50
N TRP A 174 -14.15 12.28 -8.19
CA TRP A 174 -15.22 12.54 -7.23
C TRP A 174 -15.80 13.96 -7.31
N LYS A 175 -15.05 14.92 -7.89
CA LYS A 175 -15.50 16.29 -8.16
C LYS A 175 -16.20 16.42 -9.50
N ASN A 176 -16.12 15.42 -10.38
CA ASN A 176 -16.59 15.46 -11.76
C ASN A 176 -16.08 16.68 -12.56
N PRO A 177 -14.75 16.91 -12.60
CA PRO A 177 -14.17 18.16 -13.13
C PRO A 177 -14.07 18.19 -14.66
N GLY A 178 -14.51 17.14 -15.34
CA GLY A 178 -14.36 16.92 -16.77
C GLY A 178 -13.32 15.83 -17.11
N VAL A 179 -13.63 15.06 -18.15
CA VAL A 179 -12.79 13.93 -18.60
C VAL A 179 -11.39 14.40 -18.95
N GLU A 180 -11.24 15.44 -19.74
CA GLU A 180 -9.94 15.97 -20.18
C GLU A 180 -9.07 16.41 -18.98
N TYR A 181 -9.69 17.06 -18.00
CA TYR A 181 -8.98 17.47 -16.79
C TYR A 181 -8.42 16.26 -16.01
N MET A 182 -9.24 15.23 -15.82
CA MET A 182 -8.83 14.00 -15.13
C MET A 182 -7.69 13.30 -15.88
N VAL A 183 -7.81 13.15 -17.19
CA VAL A 183 -6.78 12.56 -18.06
C VAL A 183 -5.47 13.32 -17.96
N SER A 184 -5.52 14.64 -18.18
CA SER A 184 -4.34 15.50 -18.09
C SER A 184 -3.70 15.41 -16.71
N ARG A 185 -4.52 15.53 -15.65
CA ARG A 185 -4.04 15.50 -14.27
C ARG A 185 -3.30 14.19 -13.93
N VAL A 186 -3.90 13.04 -14.22
CA VAL A 186 -3.28 11.75 -13.91
C VAL A 186 -2.03 11.53 -14.76
N THR A 187 -2.14 11.74 -16.06
CA THR A 187 -1.01 11.47 -16.97
C THR A 187 0.19 12.39 -16.75
N THR A 188 -0.02 13.62 -16.26
CA THR A 188 1.08 14.57 -16.00
C THR A 188 1.69 14.40 -14.62
N ARG A 189 0.93 13.95 -13.63
CA ARG A 189 1.38 13.84 -12.23
C ARG A 189 1.96 12.49 -11.87
N ALA A 190 1.52 11.41 -12.54
CA ALA A 190 1.99 10.07 -12.24
C ALA A 190 3.52 9.97 -12.33
N VAL A 191 4.12 9.39 -11.29
CA VAL A 191 5.55 9.12 -11.18
C VAL A 191 5.77 7.61 -10.99
N PRO A 192 6.98 7.08 -11.21
CA PRO A 192 7.29 5.68 -10.89
C PRO A 192 6.94 5.34 -9.45
N GLY A 193 6.27 4.19 -9.27
CA GLY A 193 5.84 3.74 -7.96
C GLY A 193 4.55 4.36 -7.41
N ASP A 194 3.82 5.09 -8.23
CA ASP A 194 2.63 5.84 -7.82
C ASP A 194 1.42 4.94 -7.51
N ILE A 195 0.66 5.33 -6.50
CA ILE A 195 -0.70 4.83 -6.23
C ILE A 195 -1.67 5.92 -6.68
N ILE A 196 -2.54 5.59 -7.64
CA ILE A 196 -3.46 6.52 -8.27
C ILE A 196 -4.86 6.28 -7.73
N LEU A 197 -5.48 7.33 -7.14
CA LEU A 197 -6.86 7.29 -6.65
C LEU A 197 -7.85 7.59 -7.78
N MET A 198 -8.81 6.69 -7.92
CA MET A 198 -10.06 6.86 -8.65
C MET A 198 -11.21 6.25 -7.84
N HIS A 199 -12.43 6.48 -8.25
CA HIS A 199 -13.63 5.93 -7.62
C HIS A 199 -14.45 5.13 -8.62
N ALA A 200 -15.03 4.04 -8.14
CA ALA A 200 -16.08 3.31 -8.87
C ALA A 200 -17.44 3.43 -8.15
N SER A 201 -17.59 4.44 -7.31
CA SER A 201 -18.88 4.85 -6.72
C SER A 201 -19.68 5.74 -7.70
N ASP A 202 -21.01 5.71 -7.63
CA ASP A 202 -21.88 6.42 -8.56
C ASP A 202 -21.79 7.95 -8.53
N SER A 203 -21.14 8.52 -7.52
CA SER A 203 -20.81 9.94 -7.45
C SER A 203 -19.74 10.37 -8.45
N ALA A 204 -18.80 9.47 -8.80
CA ALA A 204 -17.70 9.74 -9.74
C ALA A 204 -18.12 9.39 -11.19
N LYS A 205 -19.04 10.17 -11.75
CA LYS A 205 -19.77 9.86 -12.99
C LYS A 205 -18.90 9.80 -14.24
N GLN A 206 -17.71 10.40 -14.19
CA GLN A 206 -16.83 10.57 -15.36
C GLN A 206 -15.68 9.56 -15.40
N THR A 207 -15.48 8.76 -14.34
CA THR A 207 -14.34 7.86 -14.23
C THR A 207 -14.27 6.85 -15.37
N ALA A 208 -15.39 6.19 -15.70
CA ALA A 208 -15.42 5.22 -16.80
C ALA A 208 -15.10 5.85 -18.16
N ALA A 209 -15.46 7.11 -18.40
CA ALA A 209 -15.19 7.82 -19.65
C ALA A 209 -13.71 8.29 -19.73
N ALA A 210 -13.10 8.67 -18.59
CA ALA A 210 -11.71 9.12 -18.53
C ALA A 210 -10.71 7.95 -18.54
N LEU A 211 -11.07 6.82 -17.95
CA LEU A 211 -10.17 5.69 -17.70
C LEU A 211 -9.46 5.16 -18.95
N PRO A 212 -10.11 4.99 -20.13
CA PRO A 212 -9.42 4.53 -21.33
C PRO A 212 -8.25 5.43 -21.73
N GLN A 213 -8.45 6.75 -21.68
CA GLN A 213 -7.43 7.74 -22.04
C GLN A 213 -6.33 7.84 -20.99
N ILE A 214 -6.67 7.68 -19.70
CA ILE A 214 -5.69 7.59 -18.61
C ILE A 214 -4.76 6.39 -18.82
N ILE A 215 -5.33 5.21 -19.10
CA ILE A 215 -4.56 3.99 -19.36
C ILE A 215 -3.65 4.17 -20.57
N ASP A 216 -4.18 4.66 -21.69
CA ASP A 216 -3.40 4.86 -22.92
C ASP A 216 -2.27 5.89 -22.70
N GLY A 217 -2.56 7.00 -22.03
CA GLY A 217 -1.58 8.04 -21.73
C GLY A 217 -0.45 7.56 -20.80
N LEU A 218 -0.76 6.73 -19.79
CA LEU A 218 0.23 6.11 -18.93
C LEU A 218 1.06 5.07 -19.70
N ARG A 219 0.44 4.23 -20.54
CA ARG A 219 1.16 3.28 -21.41
C ARG A 219 2.10 3.98 -22.38
N ALA A 220 1.65 5.06 -23.01
CA ALA A 220 2.48 5.86 -23.92
C ALA A 220 3.75 6.42 -23.24
N LYS A 221 3.70 6.63 -21.92
CA LYS A 221 4.85 7.01 -21.09
C LYS A 221 5.68 5.82 -20.59
N GLY A 222 5.31 4.61 -20.97
CA GLY A 222 6.02 3.36 -20.64
C GLY A 222 5.64 2.78 -19.28
N TYR A 223 4.55 3.22 -18.64
CA TYR A 223 4.11 2.65 -17.38
C TYR A 223 3.45 1.28 -17.57
N GLN A 224 3.76 0.38 -16.64
CA GLN A 224 3.09 -0.90 -16.44
C GLN A 224 2.18 -0.81 -15.22
N PHE A 225 1.09 -1.59 -15.24
CA PHE A 225 0.12 -1.60 -14.15
C PHE A 225 0.37 -2.80 -13.24
N VAL A 226 0.37 -2.57 -11.93
CA VAL A 226 0.55 -3.57 -10.89
C VAL A 226 -0.53 -3.40 -9.82
N THR A 227 -0.73 -4.42 -8.97
CA THR A 227 -1.55 -4.25 -7.77
C THR A 227 -0.78 -3.47 -6.71
N VAL A 228 -1.47 -2.98 -5.67
CA VAL A 228 -0.81 -2.31 -4.55
C VAL A 228 0.14 -3.27 -3.83
N SER A 229 -0.26 -4.52 -3.61
CA SER A 229 0.61 -5.53 -2.96
C SER A 229 1.85 -5.84 -3.80
N GLU A 230 1.71 -5.97 -5.12
CA GLU A 230 2.86 -6.14 -6.01
C GLU A 230 3.78 -4.93 -5.99
N LEU A 231 3.22 -3.72 -5.96
CA LEU A 231 3.98 -2.48 -5.88
C LEU A 231 4.83 -2.44 -4.61
N ILE A 232 4.23 -2.76 -3.47
CA ILE A 232 4.90 -2.75 -2.16
C ILE A 232 5.96 -3.85 -2.08
N SER A 233 5.67 -5.06 -2.55
CA SER A 233 6.58 -6.22 -2.48
C SER A 233 7.66 -6.22 -3.55
N GLY A 234 7.44 -5.55 -4.67
CA GLY A 234 8.35 -5.51 -5.82
C GLY A 234 9.54 -4.57 -5.67
N VAL A 235 9.64 -3.88 -4.52
CA VAL A 235 10.74 -2.96 -4.22
C VAL A 235 11.65 -3.61 -3.18
N GLU A 236 12.77 -4.16 -3.64
CA GLU A 236 13.82 -4.64 -2.74
C GLU A 236 14.32 -3.49 -1.86
N SER A 237 14.19 -3.65 -0.56
CA SER A 237 14.89 -3.02 0.60
C SER A 237 15.23 -1.51 0.60
N HIS A 238 14.79 -0.69 -0.33
CA HIS A 238 15.03 0.76 -0.34
C HIS A 238 13.74 1.60 -0.30
N THR A 239 12.68 1.05 0.25
CA THR A 239 11.40 1.76 0.36
C THR A 239 11.49 2.82 1.44
N ARG A 240 11.57 4.09 1.07
CA ARG A 240 11.15 5.16 1.97
C ARG A 240 9.64 5.29 1.87
N VAL A 241 8.98 4.90 2.92
CA VAL A 241 7.55 5.15 3.14
C VAL A 241 7.47 6.59 3.66
N GLN A 242 6.89 7.49 2.91
CA GLN A 242 6.66 8.88 3.34
C GLN A 242 5.37 8.99 4.11
#